data_cdf59654d5c199d356c1269e82ddcca4
#
_entry.id   cdf59654d5c199d356c1269e82ddcca4
#
_cell.length_a   1.000
_cell.length_b   1.000
_cell.length_c   1.000
_cell.angle_alpha   90.00
_cell.angle_beta   90.00
_cell.angle_gamma   90.00
#
_symmetry.space_group_name_H-M   'P 1'
#
loop_
_entity.id
_entity.type
_entity.pdbx_description
1 polymer ?
#
loop_
_entity_poly.entity_id
_entity_poly.type
_entity_poly.pdbx_seq_one_letter_code
_entity_poly.pdbx_strand_id
1 'polypeptide(L)'
;MEILFEPIEESFMTLPLLFLACLVIEYLSNRNVINKIMEYGRLGPAIGAIAGCIPQCGFSVVAVKLLTMNVITPGTLLAVFIATSDEALSILMIHPHLWKMFILLIVLKIVLGTVTGCIYDKIRHDEDHYEYIQIAACDCGCQNGILIPAIKHALKIFLFILLTNVGLTLLIEFIGEDVFIHFLNTNYLLQPLAAGIVGFIPNCAGSVILTQLFVSGGLSFGALFAGLTTSAGVGTFALLTYQEDKKSALKLLMISYVVAVLSGYLIMLVSLYV
;
A
#
# COMPACT_ATOMS: atom_id res chain seq x y z
N MET A 1 0.69 22.76 -18.26
CA MET A 1 1.82 21.88 -18.65
C MET A 1 2.65 21.44 -17.45
N GLU A 2 2.77 22.24 -16.40
CA GLU A 2 3.45 21.88 -15.13
C GLU A 2 2.79 20.70 -14.42
N ILE A 3 1.45 20.62 -14.41
CA ILE A 3 0.63 19.60 -13.75
C ILE A 3 0.89 18.17 -14.27
N LEU A 4 1.25 18.02 -15.52
CA LEU A 4 1.62 16.72 -16.11
C LEU A 4 3.08 16.33 -15.88
N PHE A 5 3.93 17.30 -15.53
CA PHE A 5 5.35 17.05 -15.28
C PHE A 5 5.59 16.30 -13.96
N GLU A 6 4.88 16.66 -12.91
CA GLU A 6 5.02 16.09 -11.56
C GLU A 6 4.75 14.58 -11.54
N PRO A 7 3.60 14.05 -12.01
CA PRO A 7 3.33 12.60 -12.01
C PRO A 7 4.24 11.81 -12.96
N ILE A 8 4.77 12.46 -14.01
CA ILE A 8 5.73 11.83 -14.91
C ILE A 8 7.08 11.69 -14.22
N GLU A 9 7.58 12.75 -13.57
CA GLU A 9 8.85 12.76 -12.83
C GLU A 9 8.84 11.75 -11.68
N GLU A 10 7.77 11.69 -10.88
CA GLU A 10 7.56 10.69 -9.83
C GLU A 10 7.60 9.27 -10.40
N SER A 11 6.90 9.03 -11.51
CA SER A 11 6.90 7.71 -12.16
C SER A 11 8.29 7.30 -12.66
N PHE A 12 9.08 8.24 -13.16
CA PHE A 12 10.46 7.98 -13.55
C PHE A 12 11.40 7.73 -12.37
N MET A 13 11.22 8.43 -11.25
CA MET A 13 11.99 8.18 -10.02
C MET A 13 11.71 6.80 -9.43
N THR A 14 10.50 6.26 -9.60
CA THR A 14 10.14 4.92 -9.11
C THR A 14 10.71 3.80 -10.00
N LEU A 15 11.06 4.07 -11.25
CA LEU A 15 11.50 3.07 -12.23
C LEU A 15 12.73 2.25 -11.80
N PRO A 16 13.85 2.83 -11.29
CA PRO A 16 15.02 2.04 -10.93
C PRO A 16 14.75 1.08 -9.78
N LEU A 17 13.94 1.50 -8.79
CA LEU A 17 13.60 0.64 -7.67
C LEU A 17 12.58 -0.44 -8.06
N LEU A 18 11.61 -0.10 -8.92
CA LEU A 18 10.69 -1.06 -9.51
C LEU A 18 11.46 -2.13 -10.30
N PHE A 19 12.45 -1.71 -11.08
CA PHE A 19 13.31 -2.64 -11.82
C PHE A 19 14.10 -3.55 -10.88
N LEU A 20 14.68 -2.99 -9.82
CA LEU A 20 15.39 -3.75 -8.79
C LEU A 20 14.44 -4.75 -8.10
N ALA A 21 13.22 -4.34 -7.77
CA ALA A 21 12.20 -5.20 -7.18
C ALA A 21 11.81 -6.35 -8.14
N CYS A 22 11.64 -6.07 -9.44
CA CYS A 22 11.37 -7.10 -10.44
C CYS A 22 12.55 -8.06 -10.61
N LEU A 23 13.79 -7.56 -10.56
CA LEU A 23 14.98 -8.41 -10.57
C LEU A 23 15.05 -9.33 -9.35
N VAL A 24 14.75 -8.80 -8.17
CA VAL A 24 14.72 -9.58 -6.93
C VAL A 24 13.63 -10.66 -7.01
N ILE A 25 12.44 -10.34 -7.53
CA ILE A 25 11.37 -11.33 -7.72
C ILE A 25 11.79 -12.43 -8.69
N GLU A 26 12.38 -12.06 -9.83
CA GLU A 26 12.83 -13.04 -10.83
C GLU A 26 13.96 -13.91 -10.27
N TYR A 27 14.87 -13.34 -9.46
CA TYR A 27 15.91 -14.07 -8.75
C TYR A 27 15.32 -14.99 -7.66
N LEU A 28 14.34 -14.50 -6.90
CA LEU A 28 13.64 -15.27 -5.87
C LEU A 28 12.72 -16.34 -6.46
N SER A 29 12.25 -16.17 -7.69
CA SER A 29 11.46 -17.18 -8.43
C SER A 29 12.25 -18.46 -8.73
N ASN A 30 13.55 -18.45 -8.46
CA ASN A 30 14.36 -19.66 -8.49
C ASN A 30 13.97 -20.57 -7.30
N ARG A 31 13.51 -21.79 -7.60
CA ARG A 31 12.82 -22.76 -6.71
C ARG A 31 13.38 -22.91 -5.29
N ASN A 32 14.69 -22.73 -5.08
CA ASN A 32 15.33 -22.95 -3.78
C ASN A 32 15.10 -21.84 -2.75
N VAL A 33 14.82 -20.62 -3.20
CA VAL A 33 14.66 -19.45 -2.31
C VAL A 33 13.19 -19.33 -1.87
N ILE A 34 12.26 -19.62 -2.79
CA ILE A 34 10.81 -19.61 -2.48
C ILE A 34 10.48 -20.61 -1.38
N ASN A 35 11.01 -21.84 -1.45
CA ASN A 35 10.77 -22.86 -0.42
C ASN A 35 11.25 -22.41 0.97
N LYS A 36 12.38 -21.69 1.05
CA LYS A 36 12.86 -21.11 2.31
C LYS A 36 11.96 -19.99 2.83
N ILE A 37 11.45 -19.13 1.96
CA ILE A 37 10.53 -18.02 2.36
C ILE A 37 9.20 -18.61 2.83
N MET A 38 8.70 -19.67 2.19
CA MET A 38 7.47 -20.36 2.59
C MET A 38 7.58 -21.04 3.95
N GLU A 39 8.78 -21.49 4.35
CA GLU A 39 9.03 -22.06 5.68
C GLU A 39 8.84 -21.02 6.81
N TYR A 40 9.02 -19.74 6.51
CA TYR A 40 8.74 -18.61 7.42
C TYR A 40 7.29 -18.09 7.37
N GLY A 41 6.34 -18.87 6.85
CA GLY A 41 4.95 -18.46 6.60
C GLY A 41 4.25 -17.73 7.78
N ARG A 42 4.56 -18.10 9.03
CA ARG A 42 4.02 -17.43 10.23
C ARG A 42 4.56 -16.01 10.47
N LEU A 43 5.75 -15.69 9.95
CA LEU A 43 6.39 -14.37 10.04
C LEU A 43 6.08 -13.47 8.84
N GLY A 44 5.39 -14.00 7.84
CA GLY A 44 5.03 -13.27 6.62
C GLY A 44 4.41 -11.90 6.88
N PRO A 45 3.35 -11.78 7.70
CA PRO A 45 2.72 -10.49 7.98
C PRO A 45 3.64 -9.49 8.68
N ALA A 46 4.52 -9.94 9.59
CA ALA A 46 5.48 -9.05 10.28
C ALA A 46 6.54 -8.51 9.30
N ILE A 47 7.10 -9.39 8.49
CA ILE A 47 8.08 -9.02 7.46
C ILE A 47 7.41 -8.11 6.42
N GLY A 48 6.17 -8.44 6.03
CA GLY A 48 5.36 -7.63 5.11
C GLY A 48 5.11 -6.22 5.65
N ALA A 49 4.74 -6.09 6.92
CA ALA A 49 4.52 -4.78 7.56
C ALA A 49 5.80 -3.93 7.60
N ILE A 50 6.95 -4.53 7.96
CA ILE A 50 8.23 -3.82 7.98
C ILE A 50 8.62 -3.38 6.55
N ALA A 51 8.47 -4.26 5.59
CA ALA A 51 8.77 -3.97 4.20
C ALA A 51 7.82 -2.93 3.60
N GLY A 52 6.54 -2.94 4.00
CA GLY A 52 5.53 -1.95 3.59
C GLY A 52 5.84 -0.53 4.07
N CYS A 53 6.63 -0.36 5.14
CA CYS A 53 7.06 0.96 5.61
C CYS A 53 8.07 1.65 4.67
N ILE A 54 8.59 0.97 3.65
CA ILE A 54 9.44 1.60 2.64
C ILE A 54 8.54 2.52 1.81
N PRO A 55 8.79 3.85 1.78
CA PRO A 55 7.93 4.81 1.11
C PRO A 55 8.06 4.66 -0.40
N GLN A 56 7.33 3.72 -0.98
CA GLN A 56 7.31 3.51 -2.42
C GLN A 56 6.09 2.75 -2.91
N CYS A 57 5.32 3.38 -3.81
CA CYS A 57 4.11 2.82 -4.41
C CYS A 57 4.36 1.54 -5.23
N GLY A 58 5.53 1.38 -5.83
CA GLY A 58 5.91 0.17 -6.58
C GLY A 58 5.95 -1.09 -5.71
N PHE A 59 6.24 -0.97 -4.42
CA PHE A 59 6.33 -2.10 -3.51
C PHE A 59 4.97 -2.77 -3.28
N SER A 60 3.90 -1.99 -3.15
CA SER A 60 2.54 -2.51 -3.02
C SER A 60 2.08 -3.27 -4.26
N VAL A 61 2.46 -2.82 -5.47
CA VAL A 61 2.18 -3.54 -6.73
C VAL A 61 2.94 -4.88 -6.79
N VAL A 62 4.21 -4.87 -6.37
CA VAL A 62 5.02 -6.09 -6.26
C VAL A 62 4.40 -7.09 -5.28
N ALA A 63 3.94 -6.62 -4.12
CA ALA A 63 3.28 -7.48 -3.13
C ALA A 63 1.99 -8.11 -3.71
N VAL A 64 1.19 -7.36 -4.47
CA VAL A 64 0.03 -7.92 -5.18
C VAL A 64 0.44 -9.01 -6.15
N LYS A 65 1.51 -8.81 -6.92
CA LYS A 65 2.01 -9.83 -7.84
C LYS A 65 2.50 -11.08 -7.11
N LEU A 66 3.19 -10.93 -5.98
CA LEU A 66 3.60 -12.06 -5.14
C LEU A 66 2.40 -12.82 -4.58
N LEU A 67 1.30 -12.12 -4.24
CA LEU A 67 0.05 -12.77 -3.85
C LEU A 67 -0.54 -13.60 -5.00
N THR A 68 -0.63 -13.04 -6.22
CA THR A 68 -1.18 -13.77 -7.38
C THR A 68 -0.33 -14.97 -7.78
N MET A 69 0.97 -14.95 -7.42
CA MET A 69 1.88 -16.09 -7.58
C MET A 69 1.85 -17.07 -6.38
N ASN A 70 0.97 -16.87 -5.40
CA ASN A 70 0.89 -17.64 -4.15
C ASN A 70 2.21 -17.71 -3.35
N VAL A 71 3.08 -16.71 -3.49
CA VAL A 71 4.34 -16.62 -2.74
C VAL A 71 4.11 -16.05 -1.34
N ILE A 72 3.16 -15.11 -1.21
CA ILE A 72 2.77 -14.52 0.08
C ILE A 72 1.30 -14.80 0.36
N THR A 73 0.95 -14.78 1.64
CA THR A 73 -0.44 -14.94 2.09
C THR A 73 -1.24 -13.65 1.89
N PRO A 74 -2.58 -13.73 1.79
CA PRO A 74 -3.42 -12.53 1.78
C PRO A 74 -3.29 -11.67 3.03
N GLY A 75 -3.02 -12.28 4.21
CA GLY A 75 -2.73 -11.54 5.44
C GLY A 75 -1.40 -10.80 5.37
N THR A 76 -0.38 -11.37 4.71
CA THR A 76 0.87 -10.66 4.43
C THR A 76 0.64 -9.46 3.51
N LEU A 77 -0.15 -9.60 2.45
CA LEU A 77 -0.51 -8.47 1.61
C LEU A 77 -1.25 -7.38 2.38
N LEU A 78 -2.21 -7.78 3.23
CA LEU A 78 -2.96 -6.84 4.08
C LEU A 78 -2.03 -6.08 5.02
N ALA A 79 -1.03 -6.78 5.61
CA ALA A 79 -0.01 -6.15 6.44
C ALA A 79 0.85 -5.14 5.67
N VAL A 80 1.24 -5.47 4.43
CA VAL A 80 1.95 -4.53 3.54
C VAL A 80 1.09 -3.30 3.28
N PHE A 81 -0.18 -3.47 2.88
CA PHE A 81 -1.07 -2.36 2.55
C PHE A 81 -1.29 -1.42 3.73
N ILE A 82 -1.55 -1.96 4.93
CA ILE A 82 -1.72 -1.19 6.16
C ILE A 82 -0.45 -0.41 6.50
N ALA A 83 0.73 -1.00 6.32
CA ALA A 83 2.00 -0.38 6.66
C ALA A 83 2.50 0.63 5.62
N THR A 84 2.05 0.54 4.37
CA THR A 84 2.46 1.45 3.30
C THR A 84 2.08 2.91 3.63
N SER A 85 2.99 3.84 3.38
CA SER A 85 2.82 5.27 3.70
C SER A 85 3.43 6.19 2.66
N ASP A 86 3.61 5.73 1.45
CA ASP A 86 4.10 6.49 0.28
C ASP A 86 4.85 7.81 0.64
N GLU A 87 4.50 8.96 0.03
CA GLU A 87 5.16 10.26 0.25
C GLU A 87 4.87 10.89 1.61
N ALA A 88 3.84 10.44 2.35
CA ALA A 88 3.49 10.99 3.67
C ALA A 88 4.66 10.97 4.65
N LEU A 89 5.47 9.90 4.62
CA LEU A 89 6.65 9.79 5.47
C LEU A 89 7.71 10.82 5.10
N SER A 90 7.90 11.08 3.81
CA SER A 90 8.85 12.08 3.30
C SER A 90 8.46 13.50 3.74
N ILE A 91 7.17 13.84 3.67
CA ILE A 91 6.65 15.15 4.11
C ILE A 91 6.83 15.33 5.61
N LEU A 92 6.49 14.32 6.42
CA LEU A 92 6.66 14.39 7.88
C LEU A 92 8.13 14.48 8.31
N MET A 93 9.06 13.87 7.56
CA MET A 93 10.50 13.96 7.83
C MET A 93 11.06 15.39 7.70
N ILE A 94 10.52 16.19 6.79
CA ILE A 94 10.96 17.57 6.56
C ILE A 94 10.57 18.47 7.74
N HIS A 95 9.62 18.06 8.59
CA HIS A 95 9.13 18.84 9.73
C HIS A 95 9.68 18.31 11.07
N PRO A 96 10.82 18.83 11.60
CA PRO A 96 11.48 18.29 12.80
C PRO A 96 10.59 18.28 14.05
N HIS A 97 9.66 19.21 14.16
CA HIS A 97 8.72 19.29 15.29
C HIS A 97 7.71 18.13 15.33
N LEU A 98 7.51 17.42 14.19
CA LEU A 98 6.59 16.29 14.06
C LEU A 98 7.30 14.91 14.16
N TRP A 99 8.58 14.87 14.44
CA TRP A 99 9.35 13.59 14.47
C TRP A 99 8.78 12.59 15.47
N LYS A 100 8.24 13.04 16.60
CA LYS A 100 7.56 12.13 17.54
C LYS A 100 6.34 11.47 16.90
N MET A 101 5.54 12.24 16.17
CA MET A 101 4.37 11.73 15.46
C MET A 101 4.76 10.82 14.28
N PHE A 102 5.83 11.15 13.58
CA PHE A 102 6.41 10.32 12.51
C PHE A 102 6.82 8.93 13.02
N ILE A 103 7.60 8.85 14.12
CA ILE A 103 8.02 7.57 14.70
C ILE A 103 6.80 6.80 15.21
N LEU A 104 5.89 7.48 15.91
CA LEU A 104 4.65 6.87 16.42
C LEU A 104 3.81 6.28 15.29
N LEU A 105 3.67 7.00 14.18
CA LEU A 105 2.94 6.55 12.99
C LEU A 105 3.53 5.26 12.43
N ILE A 106 4.85 5.19 12.23
CA ILE A 106 5.52 4.00 11.72
C ILE A 106 5.31 2.81 12.66
N VAL A 107 5.55 2.99 13.96
CA VAL A 107 5.40 1.91 14.94
C VAL A 107 3.97 1.39 14.98
N LEU A 108 2.99 2.29 15.03
CA LEU A 108 1.58 1.90 15.04
C LEU A 108 1.18 1.15 13.77
N LYS A 109 1.67 1.57 12.59
CA LYS A 109 1.39 0.90 11.32
C LYS A 109 1.98 -0.50 11.24
N ILE A 110 3.24 -0.67 11.70
CA ILE A 110 3.88 -1.99 11.76
C ILE A 110 3.10 -2.91 12.68
N VAL A 111 2.76 -2.44 13.88
CA VAL A 111 2.00 -3.24 14.86
C VAL A 111 0.63 -3.60 14.32
N LEU A 112 -0.12 -2.61 13.82
CA LEU A 112 -1.46 -2.81 13.29
C LEU A 112 -1.45 -3.75 12.07
N GLY A 113 -0.55 -3.54 11.12
CA GLY A 113 -0.39 -4.38 9.94
C GLY A 113 -0.06 -5.83 10.30
N THR A 114 0.91 -6.02 11.21
CA THR A 114 1.30 -7.35 11.68
C THR A 114 0.13 -8.06 12.37
N VAL A 115 -0.52 -7.40 13.32
CA VAL A 115 -1.65 -7.98 14.07
C VAL A 115 -2.80 -8.33 13.14
N THR A 116 -3.20 -7.41 12.27
CA THR A 116 -4.31 -7.62 11.33
C THR A 116 -3.99 -8.72 10.32
N GLY A 117 -2.78 -8.74 9.79
CA GLY A 117 -2.34 -9.78 8.85
C GLY A 117 -2.31 -11.17 9.50
N CYS A 118 -1.76 -11.28 10.72
CA CYS A 118 -1.74 -12.55 11.45
C CYS A 118 -3.14 -13.05 11.81
N ILE A 119 -4.04 -12.15 12.24
CA ILE A 119 -5.43 -12.51 12.55
C ILE A 119 -6.14 -12.99 11.29
N TYR A 120 -5.96 -12.28 10.18
CA TYR A 120 -6.58 -12.65 8.90
C TYR A 120 -6.14 -14.03 8.43
N ASP A 121 -4.83 -14.29 8.43
CA ASP A 121 -4.28 -15.59 8.03
C ASP A 121 -4.73 -16.72 8.96
N LYS A 122 -4.85 -16.45 10.27
CA LYS A 122 -5.32 -17.45 11.23
C LYS A 122 -6.79 -17.82 10.99
N ILE A 123 -7.65 -16.83 10.77
CA ILE A 123 -9.08 -17.07 10.49
C ILE A 123 -9.25 -17.85 9.19
N ARG A 124 -8.47 -17.51 8.17
CA ARG A 124 -8.57 -18.18 6.86
C ARG A 124 -7.98 -19.59 6.86
N HIS A 125 -6.96 -19.84 7.68
CA HIS A 125 -6.34 -21.17 7.81
C HIS A 125 -7.32 -22.23 8.34
N ASP A 126 -8.36 -21.83 9.05
CA ASP A 126 -9.41 -22.73 9.52
C ASP A 126 -10.46 -23.03 8.44
N GLU A 127 -10.56 -22.19 7.37
CA GLU A 127 -11.55 -22.36 6.30
C GLU A 127 -11.03 -23.08 5.05
N ASP A 128 -9.74 -22.96 4.75
CA ASP A 128 -9.13 -23.56 3.55
C ASP A 128 -7.90 -24.40 3.94
N HIS A 129 -7.93 -25.68 3.72
CA HIS A 129 -6.71 -26.45 3.49
C HIS A 129 -6.04 -25.82 2.26
N TYR A 130 -4.99 -25.01 2.49
CA TYR A 130 -4.12 -24.54 1.43
C TYR A 130 -3.53 -25.77 0.73
N GLU A 131 -4.21 -26.23 -0.29
CA GLU A 131 -3.58 -27.00 -1.33
C GLU A 131 -2.53 -26.04 -1.93
N TYR A 132 -1.29 -26.19 -1.49
CA TYR A 132 -0.15 -25.52 -2.11
C TYR A 132 -0.12 -25.97 -3.58
N ILE A 133 -0.92 -25.29 -4.40
CA ILE A 133 -0.89 -25.48 -5.84
C ILE A 133 0.54 -25.16 -6.23
N GLN A 134 1.21 -26.20 -6.70
CA GLN A 134 2.53 -26.10 -7.29
C GLN A 134 2.56 -24.85 -8.15
N ILE A 135 3.46 -23.94 -7.79
CA ILE A 135 3.71 -22.69 -8.51
C ILE A 135 3.65 -23.03 -9.99
N ALA A 136 2.57 -22.61 -10.64
CA ALA A 136 2.56 -22.59 -12.09
C ALA A 136 3.74 -21.67 -12.44
N ALA A 137 4.86 -22.28 -12.74
CA ALA A 137 6.03 -21.58 -13.26
C ALA A 137 5.46 -20.63 -14.30
N CYS A 138 5.72 -19.33 -14.16
CA CYS A 138 5.35 -18.39 -15.20
C CYS A 138 5.79 -19.00 -16.51
N ASP A 139 4.83 -19.42 -17.31
CA ASP A 139 5.06 -19.97 -18.64
C ASP A 139 5.42 -18.83 -19.61
N CYS A 140 6.32 -18.01 -19.14
CA CYS A 140 7.06 -17.06 -19.95
C CYS A 140 8.24 -17.88 -20.43
N GLY A 141 8.20 -18.40 -21.66
CA GLY A 141 9.23 -19.19 -22.30
C GLY A 141 10.66 -18.66 -22.10
N CYS A 142 11.15 -18.78 -20.88
CA CYS A 142 12.42 -18.22 -20.41
C CYS A 142 13.55 -19.20 -20.79
N GLN A 143 13.84 -19.30 -22.08
CA GLN A 143 15.08 -19.91 -22.54
C GLN A 143 16.26 -18.92 -22.58
N ASN A 144 16.05 -17.61 -22.33
CA ASN A 144 17.06 -16.57 -22.52
C ASN A 144 17.21 -15.65 -21.30
N GLY A 145 17.73 -16.16 -20.16
CA GLY A 145 18.24 -15.29 -19.08
C GLY A 145 17.17 -14.55 -18.24
N ILE A 146 17.56 -14.13 -17.03
CA ILE A 146 16.71 -13.46 -16.02
C ILE A 146 16.38 -12.00 -16.41
N LEU A 147 17.24 -11.35 -17.20
CA LEU A 147 17.19 -9.91 -17.42
C LEU A 147 16.05 -9.47 -18.35
N ILE A 148 15.78 -10.20 -19.43
CA ILE A 148 14.78 -9.83 -20.44
C ILE A 148 13.35 -9.92 -19.88
N PRO A 149 12.95 -10.96 -19.13
CA PRO A 149 11.65 -11.01 -18.46
C PRO A 149 11.50 -9.91 -17.42
N ALA A 150 12.53 -9.66 -16.61
CA ALA A 150 12.51 -8.59 -15.60
C ALA A 150 12.26 -7.21 -16.22
N ILE A 151 12.93 -6.88 -17.34
CA ILE A 151 12.72 -5.62 -18.06
C ILE A 151 11.29 -5.53 -18.62
N LYS A 152 10.78 -6.59 -19.24
CA LYS A 152 9.40 -6.60 -19.77
C LYS A 152 8.36 -6.40 -18.67
N HIS A 153 8.54 -7.06 -17.52
CA HIS A 153 7.65 -6.93 -16.39
C HIS A 153 7.73 -5.54 -15.77
N ALA A 154 8.94 -5.02 -15.55
CA ALA A 154 9.15 -3.67 -15.03
C ALA A 154 8.52 -2.61 -15.94
N LEU A 155 8.72 -2.72 -17.26
CA LEU A 155 8.16 -1.78 -18.23
C LEU A 155 6.62 -1.83 -18.27
N LYS A 156 6.03 -3.02 -18.18
CA LYS A 156 4.56 -3.17 -18.14
C LYS A 156 3.96 -2.57 -16.87
N ILE A 157 4.59 -2.80 -15.72
CA ILE A 157 4.15 -2.24 -14.43
C ILE A 157 4.37 -0.73 -14.44
N PHE A 158 5.51 -0.24 -14.95
CA PHE A 158 5.81 1.18 -15.06
C PHE A 158 4.78 1.92 -15.94
N LEU A 159 4.47 1.37 -17.12
CA LEU A 159 3.44 1.96 -18.00
C LEU A 159 2.08 2.01 -17.32
N PHE A 160 1.74 0.98 -16.56
CA PHE A 160 0.51 0.93 -15.79
C PHE A 160 0.49 2.01 -14.69
N ILE A 161 1.58 2.14 -13.91
CA ILE A 161 1.73 3.18 -12.87
C ILE A 161 1.64 4.58 -13.50
N LEU A 162 2.36 4.82 -14.58
CA LEU A 162 2.36 6.10 -15.28
C LEU A 162 0.95 6.49 -15.76
N LEU A 163 0.26 5.55 -16.41
CA LEU A 163 -1.09 5.80 -16.93
C LEU A 163 -2.08 6.08 -15.80
N THR A 164 -1.95 5.36 -14.69
CA THR A 164 -2.83 5.51 -13.52
C THR A 164 -2.56 6.84 -12.82
N ASN A 165 -1.29 7.21 -12.60
CA ASN A 165 -0.92 8.47 -11.96
C ASN A 165 -1.39 9.67 -12.79
N VAL A 166 -1.10 9.70 -14.08
CA VAL A 166 -1.54 10.78 -14.97
C VAL A 166 -3.06 10.88 -15.03
N GLY A 167 -3.76 9.74 -15.18
CA GLY A 167 -5.21 9.72 -15.25
C GLY A 167 -5.88 10.22 -13.97
N LEU A 168 -5.35 9.84 -12.81
CA LEU A 168 -5.89 10.25 -11.51
C LEU A 168 -5.55 11.71 -11.16
N THR A 169 -4.35 12.18 -11.51
CA THR A 169 -3.99 13.60 -11.33
C THR A 169 -4.92 14.50 -12.11
N LEU A 170 -5.19 14.17 -13.37
CA LEU A 170 -6.16 14.90 -14.19
C LEU A 170 -7.58 14.86 -13.60
N LEU A 171 -7.98 13.74 -13.03
CA LEU A 171 -9.30 13.58 -12.41
C LEU A 171 -9.41 14.40 -11.13
N ILE A 172 -8.39 14.42 -10.27
CA ILE A 172 -8.35 15.21 -9.03
C ILE A 172 -8.39 16.70 -9.36
N GLU A 173 -7.66 17.14 -10.37
CA GLU A 173 -7.68 18.53 -10.81
C GLU A 173 -9.05 18.95 -11.37
N PHE A 174 -9.72 18.03 -12.10
CA PHE A 174 -11.06 18.29 -12.61
C PHE A 174 -12.13 18.41 -11.51
N ILE A 175 -11.99 17.63 -10.41
CA ILE A 175 -12.89 17.68 -9.25
C ILE A 175 -12.62 18.89 -8.37
N GLY A 176 -11.35 19.34 -8.31
CA GLY A 176 -10.86 20.42 -7.46
C GLY A 176 -10.45 19.92 -6.06
N GLU A 177 -9.26 20.31 -5.63
CA GLU A 177 -8.72 19.99 -4.30
C GLU A 177 -9.59 20.57 -3.17
N ASP A 178 -10.21 21.73 -3.40
CA ASP A 178 -11.08 22.41 -2.45
C ASP A 178 -12.27 21.56 -1.97
N VAL A 179 -12.78 20.68 -2.82
CA VAL A 179 -13.89 19.78 -2.47
C VAL A 179 -13.44 18.77 -1.42
N PHE A 180 -12.25 18.22 -1.55
CA PHE A 180 -11.67 17.29 -0.57
C PHE A 180 -11.37 17.98 0.76
N ILE A 181 -10.78 19.16 0.71
CA ILE A 181 -10.46 19.97 1.90
C ILE A 181 -11.73 20.32 2.65
N HIS A 182 -12.77 20.77 1.94
CA HIS A 182 -14.04 21.13 2.57
C HIS A 182 -14.75 19.92 3.19
N PHE A 183 -14.70 18.77 2.53
CA PHE A 183 -15.28 17.53 3.04
C PHE A 183 -14.58 17.03 4.32
N LEU A 184 -13.27 17.16 4.42
CA LEU A 184 -12.48 16.77 5.58
C LEU A 184 -12.64 17.72 6.76
N ASN A 185 -12.85 19.03 6.51
CA ASN A 185 -12.97 20.03 7.56
C ASN A 185 -14.34 20.09 8.26
N THR A 186 -15.36 19.43 7.72
CA THR A 186 -16.77 19.68 8.12
C THR A 186 -17.12 19.16 9.52
N ASN A 187 -16.49 18.07 10.01
CA ASN A 187 -16.78 17.51 11.34
C ASN A 187 -15.62 16.69 11.88
N TYR A 188 -15.09 17.07 13.04
CA TYR A 188 -13.98 16.38 13.72
C TYR A 188 -14.23 14.88 13.92
N LEU A 189 -15.46 14.49 14.28
CA LEU A 189 -15.84 13.09 14.47
C LEU A 189 -15.89 12.27 13.15
N LEU A 190 -16.18 12.91 12.03
CA LEU A 190 -16.25 12.24 10.72
C LEU A 190 -14.90 12.19 10.00
N GLN A 191 -13.89 12.92 10.50
CA GLN A 191 -12.57 12.96 9.87
C GLN A 191 -11.94 11.59 9.61
N PRO A 192 -11.91 10.59 10.55
CA PRO A 192 -11.30 9.29 10.27
C PRO A 192 -12.02 8.50 9.17
N LEU A 193 -13.37 8.62 9.10
CA LEU A 193 -14.16 7.99 8.03
C LEU A 193 -13.84 8.62 6.68
N ALA A 194 -13.87 9.94 6.61
CA ALA A 194 -13.59 10.71 5.41
C ALA A 194 -12.15 10.49 4.91
N ALA A 195 -11.17 10.60 5.81
CA ALA A 195 -9.78 10.37 5.48
C ALA A 195 -9.53 8.93 4.99
N GLY A 196 -10.19 7.94 5.60
CA GLY A 196 -10.13 6.55 5.16
C GLY A 196 -10.65 6.33 3.73
N ILE A 197 -11.67 7.09 3.31
CA ILE A 197 -12.19 7.05 1.93
C ILE A 197 -11.18 7.72 0.98
N VAL A 198 -10.65 8.88 1.36
CA VAL A 198 -9.63 9.60 0.57
C VAL A 198 -8.38 8.74 0.38
N GLY A 199 -7.97 7.98 1.41
CA GLY A 199 -6.84 7.07 1.31
C GLY A 199 -7.00 5.96 0.27
N PHE A 200 -8.23 5.58 -0.13
CA PHE A 200 -8.44 4.63 -1.23
C PHE A 200 -8.19 5.20 -2.62
N ILE A 201 -8.00 6.50 -2.75
CA ILE A 201 -7.61 7.08 -4.03
C ILE A 201 -6.26 6.45 -4.41
N PRO A 202 -6.18 5.72 -5.51
CA PRO A 202 -4.99 4.95 -5.87
C PRO A 202 -3.89 5.85 -6.48
N ASN A 203 -3.58 6.96 -5.80
CA ASN A 203 -2.55 7.92 -6.16
C ASN A 203 -1.92 8.50 -4.88
N CYS A 204 -0.67 8.92 -4.98
CA CYS A 204 0.09 9.59 -3.93
C CYS A 204 -0.56 10.91 -3.47
N ALA A 205 -1.27 11.62 -4.35
CA ALA A 205 -1.94 12.88 -4.03
C ALA A 205 -2.88 12.76 -2.82
N GLY A 206 -3.57 11.63 -2.63
CA GLY A 206 -4.42 11.41 -1.46
C GLY A 206 -3.62 11.44 -0.14
N SER A 207 -2.48 10.77 -0.08
CA SER A 207 -1.61 10.75 1.10
C SER A 207 -0.92 12.10 1.34
N VAL A 208 -0.55 12.81 0.26
CA VAL A 208 0.04 14.15 0.32
C VAL A 208 -0.97 15.15 0.90
N ILE A 209 -2.20 15.20 0.36
CA ILE A 209 -3.27 16.10 0.83
C ILE A 209 -3.57 15.86 2.32
N LEU A 210 -3.74 14.60 2.73
CA LEU A 210 -3.99 14.24 4.13
C LEU A 210 -2.86 14.69 5.05
N THR A 211 -1.61 14.53 4.60
CA THR A 211 -0.44 14.91 5.38
C THR A 211 -0.28 16.42 5.47
N GLN A 212 -0.51 17.15 4.37
CA GLN A 212 -0.47 18.61 4.37
C GLN A 212 -1.57 19.21 5.27
N LEU A 213 -2.80 18.65 5.23
CA LEU A 213 -3.87 19.06 6.13
C LEU A 213 -3.53 18.79 7.59
N PHE A 214 -2.85 17.70 7.89
CA PHE A 214 -2.36 17.43 9.25
C PHE A 214 -1.28 18.44 9.68
N VAL A 215 -0.30 18.72 8.83
CA VAL A 215 0.76 19.70 9.11
C VAL A 215 0.19 21.10 9.31
N SER A 216 -0.84 21.48 8.55
CA SER A 216 -1.55 22.77 8.71
C SER A 216 -2.50 22.83 9.93
N GLY A 217 -2.66 21.71 10.66
CA GLY A 217 -3.56 21.64 11.82
C GLY A 217 -5.04 21.44 11.49
N GLY A 218 -5.40 21.21 10.22
CA GLY A 218 -6.78 20.97 9.79
C GLY A 218 -7.26 19.54 10.00
N LEU A 219 -6.35 18.58 10.19
CA LEU A 219 -6.66 17.16 10.35
C LEU A 219 -6.12 16.62 11.67
N SER A 220 -6.90 15.78 12.36
CA SER A 220 -6.44 15.07 13.55
C SER A 220 -5.44 13.96 13.22
N PHE A 221 -4.54 13.62 14.16
CA PHE A 221 -3.58 12.53 13.98
C PHE A 221 -4.29 11.17 13.75
N GLY A 222 -5.42 10.92 14.44
CA GLY A 222 -6.21 9.73 14.23
C GLY A 222 -6.82 9.64 12.83
N ALA A 223 -7.25 10.77 12.27
CA ALA A 223 -7.76 10.83 10.90
C ALA A 223 -6.63 10.65 9.86
N LEU A 224 -5.48 11.29 10.07
CA LEU A 224 -4.29 11.05 9.26
C LEU A 224 -3.92 9.57 9.27
N PHE A 225 -3.87 8.95 10.45
CA PHE A 225 -3.55 7.53 10.60
C PHE A 225 -4.53 6.64 9.82
N ALA A 226 -5.85 6.91 9.93
CA ALA A 226 -6.87 6.16 9.20
C ALA A 226 -6.69 6.28 7.68
N GLY A 227 -6.51 7.49 7.17
CA GLY A 227 -6.32 7.73 5.74
C GLY A 227 -5.05 7.09 5.19
N LEU A 228 -3.92 7.23 5.89
CA LEU A 228 -2.66 6.60 5.48
C LEU A 228 -2.68 5.06 5.60
N THR A 229 -3.50 4.50 6.47
CA THR A 229 -3.64 3.04 6.63
C THR A 229 -4.44 2.42 5.49
N THR A 230 -5.36 3.15 4.88
CA THR A 230 -6.09 2.73 3.67
C THR A 230 -5.33 3.03 2.38
N SER A 231 -4.34 3.93 2.44
CA SER A 231 -3.57 4.37 1.28
C SER A 231 -2.51 3.33 0.91
N ALA A 232 -2.90 2.38 0.08
CA ALA A 232 -1.97 1.43 -0.54
C ALA A 232 -1.52 1.91 -1.94
N GLY A 233 -1.80 3.17 -2.28
CA GLY A 233 -1.43 3.78 -3.55
C GLY A 233 -1.94 2.98 -4.75
N VAL A 234 -1.11 2.87 -5.77
CA VAL A 234 -1.40 2.11 -7.02
C VAL A 234 -1.63 0.62 -6.73
N GLY A 235 -1.17 0.10 -5.57
CA GLY A 235 -1.38 -1.29 -5.16
C GLY A 235 -2.86 -1.67 -5.05
N THR A 236 -3.73 -0.74 -4.61
CA THR A 236 -5.18 -0.94 -4.55
C THR A 236 -5.76 -1.26 -5.93
N PHE A 237 -5.37 -0.47 -6.94
CA PHE A 237 -5.82 -0.69 -8.31
C PHE A 237 -5.20 -1.94 -8.92
N ALA A 238 -3.93 -2.22 -8.63
CA ALA A 238 -3.26 -3.45 -9.04
C ALA A 238 -3.98 -4.68 -8.47
N LEU A 239 -4.38 -4.66 -7.20
CA LEU A 239 -5.12 -5.76 -6.58
C LEU A 239 -6.45 -6.02 -7.31
N LEU A 240 -7.20 -4.96 -7.61
CA LEU A 240 -8.46 -5.08 -8.36
C LEU A 240 -8.26 -5.55 -9.81
N THR A 241 -7.10 -5.30 -10.41
CA THR A 241 -6.83 -5.65 -11.81
C THR A 241 -6.27 -7.08 -11.95
N TYR A 242 -5.32 -7.45 -11.10
CA TYR A 242 -4.58 -8.71 -11.24
C TYR A 242 -5.22 -9.87 -10.48
N GLN A 243 -6.01 -9.61 -9.43
CA GLN A 243 -6.69 -10.66 -8.68
C GLN A 243 -7.89 -11.18 -9.51
N GLU A 244 -7.93 -12.49 -9.77
CA GLU A 244 -9.02 -13.12 -10.50
C GLU A 244 -10.33 -13.07 -9.73
N ASP A 245 -10.29 -13.36 -8.42
CA ASP A 245 -11.44 -13.25 -7.53
C ASP A 245 -11.60 -11.82 -6.99
N LYS A 246 -12.44 -11.04 -7.68
CA LYS A 246 -12.78 -9.66 -7.31
C LYS A 246 -13.43 -9.54 -5.93
N LYS A 247 -14.14 -10.59 -5.48
CA LYS A 247 -14.79 -10.60 -4.15
C LYS A 247 -13.74 -10.67 -3.05
N SER A 248 -12.73 -11.52 -3.21
CA SER A 248 -11.60 -11.60 -2.27
C SER A 248 -10.79 -10.32 -2.24
N ALA A 249 -10.55 -9.68 -3.40
CA ALA A 249 -9.90 -8.38 -3.46
C ALA A 249 -10.69 -7.30 -2.70
N LEU A 250 -11.98 -7.21 -2.95
CA LEU A 250 -12.87 -6.25 -2.28
C LEU A 250 -12.95 -6.51 -0.77
N LYS A 251 -13.00 -7.79 -0.35
CA LYS A 251 -13.00 -8.17 1.08
C LYS A 251 -11.73 -7.67 1.78
N LEU A 252 -10.56 -7.82 1.17
CA LEU A 252 -9.30 -7.31 1.72
C LEU A 252 -9.31 -5.79 1.90
N LEU A 253 -9.80 -5.05 0.89
CA LEU A 253 -9.91 -3.59 0.96
C LEU A 253 -10.91 -3.14 2.03
N MET A 254 -12.06 -3.81 2.15
CA MET A 254 -13.05 -3.51 3.20
C MET A 254 -12.50 -3.76 4.59
N ILE A 255 -11.75 -4.84 4.81
CA ILE A 255 -11.10 -5.13 6.08
C ILE A 255 -10.06 -4.05 6.40
N SER A 256 -9.23 -3.68 5.44
CA SER A 256 -8.28 -2.58 5.59
C SER A 256 -8.97 -1.29 6.02
N TYR A 257 -10.11 -0.94 5.39
CA TYR A 257 -10.89 0.25 5.73
C TYR A 257 -11.44 0.20 7.17
N VAL A 258 -12.10 -0.90 7.53
CA VAL A 258 -12.69 -1.05 8.88
C VAL A 258 -11.60 -0.95 9.94
N VAL A 259 -10.48 -1.64 9.75
CA VAL A 259 -9.34 -1.61 10.69
C VAL A 259 -8.74 -0.20 10.78
N ALA A 260 -8.59 0.49 9.65
CA ALA A 260 -8.06 1.84 9.58
C ALA A 260 -8.94 2.84 10.34
N VAL A 261 -10.24 2.80 10.10
CA VAL A 261 -11.20 3.69 10.75
C VAL A 261 -11.30 3.41 12.25
N LEU A 262 -11.38 2.15 12.65
CA LEU A 262 -11.43 1.78 14.07
C LEU A 262 -10.15 2.22 14.81
N SER A 263 -8.99 1.98 14.23
CA SER A 263 -7.72 2.42 14.82
C SER A 263 -7.58 3.95 14.84
N GLY A 264 -8.07 4.66 13.81
CA GLY A 264 -8.13 6.11 13.78
C GLY A 264 -8.97 6.69 14.92
N TYR A 265 -10.15 6.12 15.17
CA TYR A 265 -10.99 6.51 16.30
C TYR A 265 -10.35 6.19 17.65
N LEU A 266 -9.71 5.03 17.80
CA LEU A 266 -9.00 4.68 19.03
C LEU A 266 -7.88 5.69 19.34
N ILE A 267 -7.09 6.05 18.35
CA ILE A 267 -6.03 7.05 18.49
C ILE A 267 -6.61 8.42 18.85
N MET A 268 -7.72 8.80 18.21
CA MET A 268 -8.39 10.06 18.47
C MET A 268 -8.95 10.11 19.90
N LEU A 269 -9.53 9.02 20.40
CA LEU A 269 -9.98 8.91 21.80
C LEU A 269 -8.80 9.04 22.77
N VAL A 270 -7.70 8.33 22.53
CA VAL A 270 -6.49 8.43 23.37
C VAL A 270 -5.95 9.84 23.39
N SER A 271 -5.94 10.56 22.25
CA SER A 271 -5.48 11.94 22.17
C SER A 271 -6.36 12.96 22.90
N LEU A 272 -7.60 12.61 23.23
CA LEU A 272 -8.50 13.44 24.04
C LEU A 272 -8.24 13.30 25.55
N TYR A 273 -7.58 12.21 25.98
CA TYR A 273 -7.30 11.92 27.39
C TYR A 273 -5.86 12.27 27.80
N VAL A 274 -4.98 12.59 26.85
CA VAL A 274 -3.59 13.00 27.06
C VAL A 274 -3.42 14.47 26.74
#